data_a5b7917e8743fbcf285d830f1e53dbda
#
_entry.id   a5b7917e8743fbcf285d830f1e53dbda
#
_cell.length_a   1.000
_cell.length_b   1.000
_cell.length_c   1.000
_cell.angle_alpha   90.00
_cell.angle_beta   90.00
_cell.angle_gamma   90.00
#
_symmetry.space_group_name_H-M   'P 1'
#
loop_
_entity.id
_entity.type
_entity.pdbx_description
1 polymer ?
#
loop_
_entity_poly.entity_id
_entity_poly.type
_entity_poly.pdbx_seq_one_letter_code
_entity_poly.pdbx_strand_id
1 'polypeptide(L)'
;MVLDAKIATRQSYGEALAKLGEENKNVVVLDADLSGATKTAIFAKKFPDRFLDMGIAEQDMIGTAVGLSTFGKIPFASTFAMFAAGRAYDQIRNTVAHTNANVKICAT
;
A
#
# COMPACT_ATOMS: atom_id res chain seq x y z
N MET A 1 -7.63 -23.42 9.96
CA MET A 1 -6.44 -22.90 9.25
C MET A 1 -5.78 -24.03 8.48
N VAL A 2 -5.53 -23.83 7.21
CA VAL A 2 -4.85 -24.84 6.38
C VAL A 2 -3.35 -24.55 6.41
N LEU A 3 -2.60 -25.34 7.16
CA LEU A 3 -1.15 -25.14 7.34
C LEU A 3 -0.33 -25.64 6.14
N ASP A 4 -0.93 -26.47 5.29
CA ASP A 4 -0.25 -27.08 4.15
C ASP A 4 -0.34 -26.25 2.87
N ALA A 5 -1.14 -25.18 2.87
CA ALA A 5 -1.32 -24.33 1.70
C ALA A 5 -0.07 -23.51 1.44
N LYS A 6 0.45 -23.61 0.23
CA LYS A 6 1.59 -22.81 -0.22
C LYS A 6 1.07 -21.66 -1.07
N ILE A 7 0.93 -20.51 -0.43
CA ILE A 7 0.43 -19.30 -1.07
C ILE A 7 1.51 -18.23 -0.98
N ALA A 8 1.79 -17.56 -2.11
CA ALA A 8 2.72 -16.43 -2.10
C ALA A 8 2.18 -15.33 -1.17
N THR A 9 3.05 -14.76 -0.35
CA THR A 9 2.66 -13.72 0.62
C THR A 9 1.96 -12.54 -0.05
N ARG A 10 2.43 -12.14 -1.24
CA ARG A 10 1.81 -11.05 -2.00
C ARG A 10 0.36 -11.37 -2.41
N GLN A 11 0.07 -12.65 -2.73
CA GLN A 11 -1.30 -13.06 -3.06
C GLN A 11 -2.21 -12.94 -1.84
N SER A 12 -1.76 -13.44 -0.70
CA SER A 12 -2.50 -13.29 0.57
C SER A 12 -2.72 -11.83 0.93
N TYR A 13 -1.70 -11.00 0.71
CA TYR A 13 -1.80 -9.56 0.94
C TYR A 13 -2.88 -8.92 0.07
N GLY A 14 -2.86 -9.18 -1.23
CA GLY A 14 -3.84 -8.60 -2.16
C GLY A 14 -5.27 -9.00 -1.82
N GLU A 15 -5.48 -10.26 -1.48
CA GLU A 15 -6.80 -10.77 -1.09
C GLU A 15 -7.28 -10.18 0.23
N ALA A 16 -6.39 -10.13 1.23
CA ALA A 16 -6.71 -9.54 2.53
C ALA A 16 -7.03 -8.05 2.41
N LEU A 17 -6.29 -7.35 1.55
CA LEU A 17 -6.50 -5.93 1.32
C LEU A 17 -7.88 -5.65 0.71
N ALA A 18 -8.29 -6.45 -0.27
CA ALA A 18 -9.63 -6.34 -0.86
C ALA A 18 -10.72 -6.61 0.18
N LYS A 19 -10.53 -7.61 1.03
CA LYS A 19 -11.47 -7.91 2.12
C LYS A 19 -11.54 -6.77 3.12
N LEU A 20 -10.39 -6.21 3.51
CA LEU A 20 -10.34 -5.08 4.42
C LEU A 20 -11.05 -3.86 3.82
N GLY A 21 -10.92 -3.65 2.52
CA GLY A 21 -11.61 -2.57 1.81
C GLY A 21 -13.14 -2.70 1.86
N GLU A 22 -13.66 -3.91 1.91
CA GLU A 22 -15.10 -4.15 2.11
C GLU A 22 -15.54 -3.76 3.51
N GLU A 23 -14.72 -4.06 4.50
CA GLU A 23 -15.04 -3.84 5.91
C GLU A 23 -14.83 -2.39 6.34
N ASN A 24 -13.93 -1.66 5.68
CA ASN A 24 -13.59 -0.29 6.06
C ASN A 24 -13.44 0.61 4.83
N LYS A 25 -14.36 1.55 4.69
CA LYS A 25 -14.42 2.48 3.56
C LYS A 25 -13.26 3.49 3.53
N ASN A 26 -12.54 3.65 4.63
CA ASN A 26 -11.42 4.58 4.71
C ASN A 26 -10.12 3.99 4.19
N VAL A 27 -10.08 2.69 3.91
CA VAL A 27 -8.91 2.04 3.33
C VAL A 27 -8.73 2.51 1.89
N VAL A 28 -7.56 3.04 1.59
CA VAL A 28 -7.13 3.42 0.25
C VAL A 28 -5.79 2.77 -0.05
N VAL A 29 -5.53 2.47 -1.31
CA VAL A 29 -4.33 1.75 -1.70
C VAL A 29 -3.58 2.54 -2.75
N LEU A 30 -2.28 2.68 -2.56
CA LEU A 30 -1.37 3.32 -3.50
C LEU A 30 -0.32 2.30 -3.94
N ASP A 31 0.08 2.40 -5.20
CA ASP A 31 1.12 1.53 -5.76
C ASP A 31 1.99 2.33 -6.72
N ALA A 32 3.26 1.98 -6.79
CA ALA A 32 4.22 2.66 -7.66
C ALA A 32 4.41 1.88 -8.97
N ASP A 33 3.32 1.70 -9.71
CA ASP A 33 3.28 1.04 -11.03
C ASP A 33 3.70 -0.44 -11.01
N LEU A 34 3.40 -1.12 -9.92
CA LEU A 34 3.73 -2.55 -9.74
C LEU A 34 2.52 -3.38 -9.29
N SER A 35 1.31 -2.90 -9.54
CA SER A 35 0.08 -3.51 -8.96
C SER A 35 -0.13 -4.98 -9.34
N GLY A 36 0.30 -5.37 -10.54
CA GLY A 36 0.24 -6.78 -10.96
C GLY A 36 1.18 -7.67 -10.15
N ALA A 37 2.37 -7.17 -9.82
CA ALA A 37 3.38 -7.91 -9.05
C ALA A 37 3.10 -7.88 -7.55
N THR A 38 2.68 -6.75 -7.01
CA THR A 38 2.36 -6.60 -5.58
C THR A 38 0.99 -7.18 -5.23
N LYS A 39 0.18 -7.47 -6.24
CA LYS A 39 -1.21 -7.95 -6.10
C LYS A 39 -2.19 -6.90 -5.58
N THR A 40 -1.79 -5.64 -5.52
CA THR A 40 -2.75 -4.55 -5.22
C THR A 40 -3.79 -4.40 -6.33
N ALA A 41 -3.54 -4.95 -7.53
CA ALA A 41 -4.51 -5.00 -8.60
C ALA A 41 -5.83 -5.68 -8.18
N ILE A 42 -5.80 -6.60 -7.23
CA ILE A 42 -7.00 -7.24 -6.69
C ILE A 42 -7.90 -6.20 -6.03
N PHE A 43 -7.31 -5.31 -5.23
CA PHE A 43 -8.03 -4.19 -4.62
C PHE A 43 -8.50 -3.18 -5.67
N ALA A 44 -7.61 -2.83 -6.61
CA ALA A 44 -7.91 -1.86 -7.66
C ALA A 44 -9.12 -2.29 -8.51
N LYS A 45 -9.22 -3.57 -8.82
CA LYS A 45 -10.33 -4.12 -9.60
C LYS A 45 -11.66 -4.00 -8.86
N LYS A 46 -11.63 -4.17 -7.55
CA LYS A 46 -12.83 -4.14 -6.71
C LYS A 46 -13.21 -2.72 -6.30
N PHE A 47 -12.24 -1.88 -6.04
CA PHE A 47 -12.43 -0.51 -5.55
C PHE A 47 -11.59 0.48 -6.38
N PRO A 48 -11.90 0.70 -7.66
CA PRO A 48 -11.06 1.54 -8.53
C PRO A 48 -11.01 3.01 -8.09
N ASP A 49 -12.03 3.48 -7.40
CA ASP A 49 -12.12 4.85 -6.87
C ASP A 49 -11.30 5.07 -5.59
N ARG A 50 -10.76 4.00 -5.01
CA ARG A 50 -9.92 4.05 -3.80
C ARG A 50 -8.51 3.51 -4.05
N PHE A 51 -8.14 3.37 -5.30
CA PHE A 51 -6.82 2.91 -5.73
C PHE A 51 -6.14 4.01 -6.52
N LEU A 52 -4.87 4.25 -6.20
CA LEU A 52 -4.04 5.27 -6.88
C LEU A 52 -2.75 4.61 -7.38
N ASP A 53 -2.59 4.56 -8.70
CA ASP A 53 -1.29 4.24 -9.28
C ASP A 53 -0.50 5.54 -9.39
N MET A 54 0.56 5.64 -8.60
CA MET A 54 1.38 6.85 -8.53
C MET A 54 2.44 6.93 -9.64
N GLY A 55 2.53 5.89 -10.48
CA GLY A 55 3.65 5.74 -11.39
C GLY A 55 4.92 5.29 -10.66
N ILE A 56 6.04 5.28 -11.36
CA ILE A 56 7.34 4.92 -10.74
C ILE A 56 7.84 6.14 -9.95
N ALA A 57 7.22 6.37 -8.79
CA ALA A 57 7.45 7.56 -7.97
C ALA A 57 7.23 7.23 -6.48
N GLU A 58 8.12 6.39 -5.92
CA GLU A 58 7.98 5.91 -4.54
C GLU A 58 7.99 7.03 -3.51
N GLN A 59 8.81 8.05 -3.71
CA GLN A 59 8.87 9.19 -2.80
C GLN A 59 7.54 9.95 -2.77
N ASP A 60 6.98 10.23 -3.94
CA ASP A 60 5.69 10.91 -4.06
C ASP A 60 4.56 10.04 -3.49
N MET A 61 4.63 8.74 -3.71
CA MET A 61 3.66 7.80 -3.14
C MET A 61 3.60 7.89 -1.62
N ILE A 62 4.75 7.88 -0.96
CA ILE A 62 4.81 7.99 0.51
C ILE A 62 4.27 9.34 0.99
N GLY A 63 4.66 10.44 0.34
CA GLY A 63 4.16 11.76 0.69
C GLY A 63 2.65 11.88 0.51
N THR A 64 2.13 11.35 -0.58
CA THR A 64 0.69 11.32 -0.86
C THR A 64 -0.07 10.48 0.18
N ALA A 65 0.50 9.33 0.55
CA ALA A 65 -0.10 8.48 1.59
C ALA A 65 -0.20 9.22 2.93
N VAL A 66 0.84 9.96 3.31
CA VAL A 66 0.80 10.77 4.54
C VAL A 66 -0.29 11.84 4.45
N GLY A 67 -0.40 12.53 3.31
CA GLY A 67 -1.46 13.50 3.08
C GLY A 67 -2.85 12.89 3.26
N LEU A 68 -3.09 11.72 2.67
CA LEU A 68 -4.36 11.01 2.80
C LEU A 68 -4.64 10.62 4.26
N SER A 69 -3.63 10.24 5.02
CA SER A 69 -3.81 9.89 6.43
C SER A 69 -4.26 11.07 7.28
N THR A 70 -3.90 12.30 6.90
CA THR A 70 -4.33 13.51 7.61
C THR A 70 -5.82 13.80 7.43
N PHE A 71 -6.46 13.21 6.42
CA PHE A 71 -7.89 13.33 6.15
C PHE A 71 -8.70 12.15 6.68
N GLY A 72 -8.12 11.33 7.55
CA GLY A 72 -8.81 10.19 8.14
C GLY A 72 -8.82 8.94 7.27
N LYS A 73 -8.10 8.93 6.15
CA LYS A 73 -7.94 7.72 5.35
C LYS A 73 -6.91 6.79 5.98
N ILE A 74 -6.98 5.52 5.62
CA ILE A 74 -6.04 4.50 6.05
C ILE A 74 -5.30 4.01 4.80
N PRO A 75 -4.18 4.67 4.43
CA PRO A 75 -3.47 4.35 3.20
C PRO A 75 -2.53 3.16 3.38
N PHE A 76 -2.57 2.26 2.40
CA PHE A 76 -1.64 1.16 2.22
C PHE A 76 -0.80 1.47 0.98
N ALA A 77 0.49 1.73 1.16
CA ALA A 77 1.41 2.07 0.09
C ALA A 77 2.28 0.86 -0.23
N SER A 78 2.27 0.42 -1.48
CA SER A 78 2.91 -0.83 -1.90
C SER A 78 3.87 -0.60 -3.05
N THR A 79 5.03 -1.23 -2.95
CA THR A 79 6.05 -1.31 -3.99
C THR A 79 6.98 -2.49 -3.65
N PHE A 80 8.06 -2.67 -4.38
CA PHE A 80 9.08 -3.65 -3.99
C PHE A 80 9.89 -3.16 -2.80
N ALA A 81 10.32 -4.09 -1.95
CA ALA A 81 11.03 -3.78 -0.71
C ALA A 81 12.27 -2.91 -0.95
N MET A 82 13.04 -3.20 -1.99
CA MET A 82 14.24 -2.44 -2.31
C MET A 82 13.92 -0.98 -2.70
N PHE A 83 12.78 -0.74 -3.32
CA PHE A 83 12.38 0.61 -3.73
C PHE A 83 11.76 1.38 -2.56
N ALA A 84 11.04 0.72 -1.68
CA ALA A 84 10.54 1.34 -0.47
C ALA A 84 11.69 1.74 0.45
N ALA A 85 12.56 0.81 0.77
CA ALA A 85 13.68 1.03 1.68
C ALA A 85 14.76 1.93 1.07
N GLY A 86 15.04 1.77 -0.23
CA GLY A 86 16.11 2.52 -0.89
C GLY A 86 15.67 3.91 -1.36
N ARG A 87 14.69 3.96 -2.27
CA ARG A 87 14.30 5.22 -2.91
C ARG A 87 13.49 6.15 -2.02
N ALA A 88 12.62 5.60 -1.18
CA ALA A 88 11.73 6.40 -0.33
C ALA A 88 12.18 6.45 1.14
N TYR A 89 13.41 6.06 1.42
CA TYR A 89 13.92 5.98 2.80
C TYR A 89 13.68 7.28 3.58
N ASP A 90 14.05 8.43 3.00
CA ASP A 90 13.95 9.69 3.72
C ASP A 90 12.50 10.09 3.96
N GLN A 91 11.62 9.85 3.00
CA GLN A 91 10.19 10.14 3.16
C GLN A 91 9.55 9.27 4.26
N ILE A 92 9.97 8.01 4.35
CA ILE A 92 9.50 7.12 5.42
C ILE A 92 10.02 7.62 6.78
N ARG A 93 11.29 7.93 6.87
CA ARG A 93 11.91 8.43 8.10
C ARG A 93 11.31 9.75 8.55
N ASN A 94 11.28 10.73 7.67
CA ASN A 94 10.92 12.11 8.03
C ASN A 94 9.42 12.36 7.96
N THR A 95 8.75 11.89 6.90
CA THR A 95 7.36 12.22 6.67
C THR A 95 6.40 11.26 7.37
N VAL A 96 6.73 9.98 7.43
CA VAL A 96 5.87 8.97 8.10
C VAL A 96 6.25 8.82 9.56
N ALA A 97 7.48 8.42 9.84
CA ALA A 97 7.89 8.03 11.20
C ALA A 97 7.97 9.22 12.14
N HIS A 98 8.60 10.30 11.71
CA HIS A 98 8.77 11.49 12.55
C HIS A 98 7.42 12.12 12.92
N THR A 99 6.46 12.11 12.02
CA THR A 99 5.13 12.67 12.25
C THR A 99 4.15 11.67 12.89
N ASN A 100 4.57 10.43 13.05
CA ASN A 100 3.71 9.33 13.53
C ASN A 100 2.44 9.16 12.67
N ALA A 101 2.58 9.29 11.35
CA ALA A 101 1.47 9.18 10.43
C ALA A 101 0.94 7.75 10.33
N ASN A 102 -0.38 7.61 10.22
CA ASN A 102 -1.02 6.29 10.08
C ASN A 102 -0.97 5.81 8.63
N VAL A 103 0.22 5.41 8.19
CA VAL A 103 0.47 4.88 6.85
C VAL A 103 1.00 3.46 6.97
N LYS A 104 0.40 2.54 6.22
CA LYS A 104 0.84 1.14 6.13
C LYS A 104 1.73 1.00 4.90
N ILE A 105 3.01 0.71 5.11
CA ILE A 105 3.97 0.50 4.03
C ILE A 105 4.15 -1.00 3.87
N CYS A 106 3.70 -1.52 2.74
CA CYS A 106 3.65 -2.95 2.47
C CYS A 106 4.52 -3.26 1.27
N ALA A 107 5.73 -3.71 1.55
CA ALA A 107 6.74 -3.94 0.52
C ALA A 107 6.85 -5.44 0.20
N THR A 108 7.03 -5.74 -1.08
CA THR A 108 7.15 -7.10 -1.59
C THR A 108 8.57 -7.40 -2.02
#